data_a12c2a537023762d2441c4d2c9409c3e
#
_entry.id   a12c2a537023762d2441c4d2c9409c3e
#
_cell.length_a   1.000
_cell.length_b   1.000
_cell.length_c   1.000
_cell.angle_alpha   90.00
_cell.angle_beta   90.00
_cell.angle_gamma   90.00
#
_symmetry.space_group_name_H-M   'P 1'
#
loop_
_entity.id
_entity.type
_entity.pdbx_description
1 polymer ?
#
loop_
_entity_poly.entity_id
_entity_poly.type
_entity_poly.pdbx_seq_one_letter_code
_entity_poly.pdbx_strand_id
1 'polypeptide(L)'
;SLSTLRNTTPSPTILAIGHSAHDTYQMLMNEGVLLEDKGCAMGVRAEHPQALINKLMYHDPSPELVQLLGNASYSLVTQVQGRGVYSFCMCPGGHIVPAGSAKNSCVVNGMSASHRNSPFANSGMVVEIRPEDLINMVQEFRGSGVQECKLKGLAFQQHLEHLAYQHGGEPSLAPAQRLKDFVEGRQSKSLPACSYLPGMDSSRLDEWLPAHIGKRLQQGFRDFDRKYRGFLTNEAVLLGVERRSSSAVRVPRNLGPPQSICTLGLYP
;
A
#
# COMPACT_ATOMS: atom_id res chain seq x y z
N SER A 1 -38.34 9.32 -11.58
CA SER A 1 -38.46 7.86 -11.45
C SER A 1 -37.67 7.20 -12.55
N LEU A 2 -36.81 6.25 -12.20
CA LEU A 2 -35.93 5.50 -13.12
C LEU A 2 -36.70 4.58 -14.11
N SER A 3 -38.01 4.50 -14.01
CA SER A 3 -38.84 3.67 -14.87
C SER A 3 -39.03 4.20 -16.30
N THR A 4 -38.69 5.47 -16.56
CA THR A 4 -38.89 6.13 -17.87
C THR A 4 -37.67 6.02 -18.82
N LEU A 5 -36.53 5.50 -18.33
CA LEU A 5 -35.30 5.40 -19.14
C LEU A 5 -35.13 4.07 -19.88
N ARG A 6 -36.13 3.19 -19.87
CA ARG A 6 -35.98 1.81 -20.41
C ARG A 6 -35.99 1.69 -21.96
N ASN A 7 -36.18 2.78 -22.69
CA ASN A 7 -36.25 2.75 -24.18
C ASN A 7 -35.22 3.62 -24.91
N THR A 8 -34.23 4.16 -24.21
CA THR A 8 -33.09 4.82 -24.87
C THR A 8 -31.91 3.88 -24.92
N THR A 9 -31.24 3.78 -26.05
CA THR A 9 -29.92 3.14 -26.13
C THR A 9 -29.04 3.78 -25.09
N PRO A 10 -28.44 3.00 -24.13
CA PRO A 10 -27.64 3.58 -23.06
C PRO A 10 -26.45 4.32 -23.66
N SER A 11 -26.27 5.59 -23.26
CA SER A 11 -25.12 6.36 -23.67
C SER A 11 -23.85 5.69 -23.14
N PRO A 12 -22.76 5.62 -23.92
CA PRO A 12 -21.50 5.10 -23.45
C PRO A 12 -21.03 5.85 -22.18
N THR A 13 -20.74 5.11 -21.12
CA THR A 13 -20.27 5.65 -19.84
C THR A 13 -18.90 5.09 -19.54
N ILE A 14 -17.91 5.97 -19.35
CA ILE A 14 -16.55 5.60 -18.94
C ILE A 14 -16.47 5.62 -17.41
N LEU A 15 -16.11 4.48 -16.80
CA LEU A 15 -15.92 4.33 -15.38
C LEU A 15 -14.43 4.41 -15.04
N ALA A 16 -13.97 5.55 -14.52
CA ALA A 16 -12.57 5.82 -14.18
C ALA A 16 -12.43 6.31 -12.72
N ILE A 17 -13.02 5.58 -11.77
CA ILE A 17 -13.18 5.99 -10.36
C ILE A 17 -11.95 5.76 -9.49
N GLY A 18 -10.95 5.03 -9.99
CA GLY A 18 -9.76 4.67 -9.21
C GLY A 18 -10.03 3.62 -8.12
N HIS A 19 -9.00 3.30 -7.35
CA HIS A 19 -9.03 2.20 -6.36
C HIS A 19 -9.58 2.60 -4.98
N SER A 20 -9.87 3.87 -4.74
CA SER A 20 -10.29 4.37 -3.41
C SER A 20 -11.76 4.75 -3.31
N ALA A 21 -12.53 4.62 -4.40
CA ALA A 21 -13.96 4.94 -4.46
C ALA A 21 -14.82 3.78 -3.91
N HIS A 22 -14.66 3.44 -2.64
CA HIS A 22 -15.32 2.31 -1.99
C HIS A 22 -16.84 2.42 -2.02
N ASP A 23 -17.38 3.61 -1.80
CA ASP A 23 -18.80 3.95 -1.88
C ASP A 23 -19.36 3.71 -3.28
N THR A 24 -18.61 4.07 -4.32
CA THR A 24 -18.99 3.85 -5.71
C THR A 24 -18.98 2.35 -6.05
N TYR A 25 -17.99 1.57 -5.59
CA TYR A 25 -18.02 0.11 -5.76
C TYR A 25 -19.23 -0.51 -5.06
N GLN A 26 -19.57 -0.05 -3.87
CA GLN A 26 -20.76 -0.51 -3.16
C GLN A 26 -22.05 -0.15 -3.91
N MET A 27 -22.16 1.06 -4.43
CA MET A 27 -23.28 1.50 -5.25
C MET A 27 -23.42 0.65 -6.50
N LEU A 28 -22.33 0.42 -7.25
CA LEU A 28 -22.34 -0.42 -8.45
C LEU A 28 -22.79 -1.86 -8.15
N MET A 29 -22.35 -2.43 -7.02
CA MET A 29 -22.77 -3.76 -6.60
C MET A 29 -24.26 -3.81 -6.27
N ASN A 30 -24.79 -2.79 -5.60
CA ASN A 30 -26.21 -2.68 -5.27
C ASN A 30 -27.08 -2.51 -6.54
N GLU A 31 -26.56 -1.85 -7.57
CA GLU A 31 -27.20 -1.70 -8.88
C GLU A 31 -27.05 -2.95 -9.77
N GLY A 32 -26.44 -4.03 -9.28
CA GLY A 32 -26.32 -5.30 -9.99
C GLY A 32 -25.19 -5.35 -11.02
N VAL A 33 -24.25 -4.41 -10.98
CA VAL A 33 -23.03 -4.49 -11.80
C VAL A 33 -22.15 -5.62 -11.26
N LEU A 34 -21.71 -6.51 -12.17
CA LEU A 34 -20.81 -7.59 -11.78
C LEU A 34 -19.43 -7.03 -11.39
N LEU A 35 -19.04 -7.31 -10.17
CA LEU A 35 -17.72 -6.99 -9.62
C LEU A 35 -17.05 -8.27 -9.11
N GLU A 36 -15.75 -8.38 -9.31
CA GLU A 36 -14.94 -9.53 -8.88
C GLU A 36 -13.75 -9.08 -8.04
N ASP A 37 -13.32 -9.93 -7.11
CA ASP A 37 -12.04 -9.76 -6.43
C ASP A 37 -10.88 -9.87 -7.41
N LYS A 38 -9.91 -8.99 -7.25
CA LYS A 38 -8.69 -8.93 -8.05
C LYS A 38 -7.47 -8.96 -7.13
N GLY A 39 -6.40 -9.60 -7.58
CA GLY A 39 -5.11 -9.53 -6.90
C GLY A 39 -4.64 -8.07 -6.72
N CYS A 40 -4.08 -7.80 -5.56
CA CYS A 40 -3.54 -6.50 -5.16
C CYS A 40 -2.21 -6.66 -4.44
N ALA A 41 -1.64 -5.58 -3.95
CA ALA A 41 -0.50 -5.62 -3.07
C ALA A 41 -0.69 -4.65 -1.91
N MET A 42 -0.29 -5.08 -0.71
CA MET A 42 -0.42 -4.30 0.51
C MET A 42 0.79 -4.49 1.40
N GLY A 43 1.07 -3.52 2.24
CA GLY A 43 2.19 -3.57 3.16
C GLY A 43 2.35 -2.30 3.97
N VAL A 44 3.58 -1.82 4.06
CA VAL A 44 3.99 -0.66 4.83
C VAL A 44 4.76 0.33 3.96
N ARG A 45 4.90 1.55 4.43
CA ARG A 45 5.81 2.51 3.81
C ARG A 45 7.11 2.60 4.59
N ALA A 46 8.22 2.32 3.92
CA ALA A 46 9.56 2.41 4.50
C ALA A 46 10.20 3.75 4.14
N GLU A 47 10.80 4.41 5.13
CA GLU A 47 11.58 5.62 4.94
C GLU A 47 12.99 5.46 5.49
N HIS A 48 13.97 5.87 4.70
CA HIS A 48 15.41 5.88 5.00
C HIS A 48 15.95 7.28 4.88
N PRO A 49 17.08 7.62 5.54
CA PRO A 49 17.87 8.78 5.16
C PRO A 49 18.28 8.70 3.70
N GLN A 50 18.05 9.77 2.93
CA GLN A 50 18.42 9.80 1.49
C GLN A 50 19.93 9.61 1.30
N ALA A 51 20.75 10.14 2.20
CA ALA A 51 22.20 9.97 2.15
C ALA A 51 22.62 8.50 2.21
N LEU A 52 21.92 7.68 3.03
CA LEU A 52 22.16 6.23 3.08
C LEU A 52 21.79 5.57 1.75
N ILE A 53 20.66 5.94 1.15
CA ILE A 53 20.26 5.38 -0.13
C ILE A 53 21.24 5.78 -1.24
N ASN A 54 21.70 7.04 -1.26
CA ASN A 54 22.75 7.49 -2.20
C ASN A 54 24.01 6.62 -2.04
N LYS A 55 24.45 6.41 -0.79
CA LYS A 55 25.61 5.57 -0.48
C LYS A 55 25.47 4.13 -0.99
N LEU A 56 24.31 3.50 -0.75
CA LEU A 56 24.05 2.12 -1.13
C LEU A 56 23.92 1.95 -2.66
N MET A 57 23.27 2.90 -3.33
CA MET A 57 22.97 2.78 -4.77
C MET A 57 24.10 3.26 -5.67
N TYR A 58 24.87 4.24 -5.22
CA TYR A 58 25.99 4.81 -5.97
C TYR A 58 27.36 4.31 -5.49
N HIS A 59 27.41 3.40 -4.50
CA HIS A 59 28.65 2.81 -3.97
C HIS A 59 29.62 3.84 -3.38
N ASP A 60 29.20 4.53 -2.32
CA ASP A 60 29.99 5.60 -1.65
C ASP A 60 30.36 6.76 -2.59
N PRO A 61 29.40 7.47 -3.18
CA PRO A 61 29.65 8.53 -4.13
C PRO A 61 30.28 9.78 -3.48
N SER A 62 31.09 10.53 -4.23
CA SER A 62 31.50 11.87 -3.79
C SER A 62 30.31 12.84 -3.79
N PRO A 63 30.35 13.93 -3.00
CA PRO A 63 29.30 14.95 -3.01
C PRO A 63 29.03 15.53 -4.39
N GLU A 64 30.08 15.74 -5.19
CA GLU A 64 30.01 16.26 -6.56
C GLU A 64 29.24 15.30 -7.48
N LEU A 65 29.47 13.99 -7.30
CA LEU A 65 28.77 12.97 -8.07
C LEU A 65 27.28 12.93 -7.70
N VAL A 66 26.93 13.05 -6.41
CA VAL A 66 25.53 13.14 -5.98
C VAL A 66 24.88 14.42 -6.52
N GLN A 67 25.58 15.53 -6.53
CA GLN A 67 25.07 16.79 -7.10
C GLN A 67 24.78 16.66 -8.61
N LEU A 68 25.61 15.93 -9.34
CA LEU A 68 25.44 15.68 -10.77
C LEU A 68 24.30 14.70 -11.08
N LEU A 69 24.23 13.59 -10.35
CA LEU A 69 23.26 12.51 -10.60
C LEU A 69 21.89 12.76 -9.94
N GLY A 70 21.84 13.63 -8.92
CA GLY A 70 20.69 13.79 -8.05
C GLY A 70 20.54 12.66 -7.02
N ASN A 71 19.45 12.67 -6.31
CA ASN A 71 19.15 11.66 -5.30
C ASN A 71 18.87 10.28 -5.91
N ALA A 72 19.53 9.26 -5.38
CA ALA A 72 19.40 7.89 -5.83
C ALA A 72 17.99 7.34 -5.58
N SER A 73 17.55 6.50 -6.49
CA SER A 73 16.33 5.69 -6.37
C SER A 73 16.67 4.20 -6.44
N TYR A 74 15.74 3.36 -6.00
CA TYR A 74 15.88 1.91 -6.08
C TYR A 74 14.60 1.23 -6.55
N SER A 75 14.76 0.06 -7.13
CA SER A 75 13.68 -0.91 -7.39
C SER A 75 14.10 -2.25 -6.82
N LEU A 76 13.37 -2.71 -5.81
CA LEU A 76 13.67 -3.95 -5.09
C LEU A 76 12.56 -4.96 -5.31
N VAL A 77 12.94 -6.20 -5.56
CA VAL A 77 12.01 -7.31 -5.70
C VAL A 77 12.66 -8.60 -5.19
N THR A 78 11.87 -9.40 -4.50
CA THR A 78 12.22 -10.78 -4.12
C THR A 78 10.98 -11.65 -4.10
N GLN A 79 11.16 -12.95 -4.01
CA GLN A 79 10.09 -13.94 -3.86
C GLN A 79 10.18 -14.59 -2.49
N VAL A 80 9.08 -14.51 -1.74
CA VAL A 80 9.00 -15.13 -0.41
C VAL A 80 7.78 -16.05 -0.36
N GLN A 81 8.02 -17.34 -0.21
CA GLN A 81 6.97 -18.36 -0.13
C GLN A 81 5.93 -18.23 -1.28
N GLY A 82 6.41 -18.09 -2.52
CA GLY A 82 5.59 -18.03 -3.72
C GLY A 82 4.81 -16.74 -3.93
N ARG A 83 5.14 -15.68 -3.21
CA ARG A 83 4.56 -14.34 -3.38
C ARG A 83 5.64 -13.30 -3.59
N GLY A 84 5.40 -12.36 -4.49
CA GLY A 84 6.27 -11.22 -4.69
C GLY A 84 6.29 -10.30 -3.47
N VAL A 85 7.49 -9.88 -3.06
CA VAL A 85 7.72 -8.80 -2.11
C VAL A 85 8.56 -7.76 -2.82
N TYR A 86 8.07 -6.51 -2.91
CA TYR A 86 8.73 -5.52 -3.74
C TYR A 86 8.53 -4.09 -3.26
N SER A 87 9.44 -3.22 -3.71
CA SER A 87 9.30 -1.77 -3.55
C SER A 87 8.30 -1.23 -4.57
N PHE A 88 7.46 -0.30 -4.14
CA PHE A 88 6.45 0.35 -4.97
C PHE A 88 6.49 1.86 -4.79
N CYS A 89 6.35 2.62 -5.88
CA CYS A 89 6.34 4.10 -5.83
C CYS A 89 7.46 4.67 -4.96
N MET A 90 8.71 4.34 -5.29
CA MET A 90 9.88 4.91 -4.60
C MET A 90 9.99 6.40 -4.89
N CYS A 91 10.13 7.19 -3.83
CA CYS A 91 10.18 8.65 -3.81
C CYS A 91 11.54 9.12 -3.30
N PRO A 92 12.55 9.33 -4.17
CA PRO A 92 13.83 9.89 -3.77
C PRO A 92 13.67 11.37 -3.39
N GLY A 93 14.34 11.80 -2.31
CA GLY A 93 14.22 13.16 -1.80
C GLY A 93 12.76 13.55 -1.54
N GLY A 94 11.95 12.62 -1.07
CA GLY A 94 10.51 12.77 -0.94
C GLY A 94 10.01 12.80 0.50
N HIS A 95 8.70 12.81 0.64
CA HIS A 95 7.99 12.85 1.91
C HIS A 95 6.94 11.76 1.96
N ILE A 96 6.68 11.21 3.15
CA ILE A 96 5.49 10.41 3.41
C ILE A 96 4.32 11.36 3.68
N VAL A 97 3.18 11.06 3.09
CA VAL A 97 1.96 11.89 3.19
C VAL A 97 0.76 11.04 3.61
N PRO A 98 -0.20 11.61 4.35
CA PRO A 98 -1.45 10.93 4.63
C PRO A 98 -2.25 10.73 3.33
N ALA A 99 -2.87 9.57 3.21
CA ALA A 99 -3.61 9.16 2.02
C ALA A 99 -4.95 8.50 2.33
N GLY A 100 -5.38 8.47 3.58
CA GLY A 100 -6.69 7.99 4.01
C GLY A 100 -7.81 8.86 3.46
N SER A 101 -8.91 8.25 3.00
CA SER A 101 -10.10 8.93 2.49
C SER A 101 -11.36 8.62 3.31
N ALA A 102 -11.30 7.65 4.20
CA ALA A 102 -12.40 7.24 5.06
C ALA A 102 -12.17 7.69 6.52
N LYS A 103 -13.27 7.84 7.26
CA LYS A 103 -13.20 8.02 8.73
C LYS A 103 -12.58 6.78 9.36
N ASN A 104 -11.79 6.99 10.43
CA ASN A 104 -11.15 5.91 11.18
C ASN A 104 -10.27 5.00 10.29
N SER A 105 -9.58 5.58 9.31
CA SER A 105 -8.61 4.89 8.47
C SER A 105 -7.27 5.59 8.49
N CYS A 106 -6.18 4.82 8.56
CA CYS A 106 -4.82 5.31 8.39
C CYS A 106 -4.19 4.65 7.16
N VAL A 107 -3.91 5.47 6.17
CA VAL A 107 -3.21 5.07 4.94
C VAL A 107 -2.14 6.10 4.66
N VAL A 108 -0.95 5.62 4.35
CA VAL A 108 0.19 6.46 3.97
C VAL A 108 0.56 6.26 2.51
N ASN A 109 1.11 7.29 1.90
CA ASN A 109 1.67 7.26 0.55
C ASN A 109 2.94 8.12 0.52
N GLY A 110 3.67 8.13 -0.59
CA GLY A 110 4.85 8.96 -0.78
C GLY A 110 4.68 9.96 -1.91
N MET A 111 5.38 11.05 -1.78
CA MET A 111 5.43 12.10 -2.79
C MET A 111 6.83 12.72 -2.82
N SER A 112 7.35 13.00 -4.02
CA SER A 112 8.54 13.83 -4.20
C SER A 112 8.14 15.17 -4.78
N ALA A 113 8.64 16.25 -4.21
CA ALA A 113 8.58 17.55 -4.86
C ALA A 113 9.44 17.55 -6.14
N SER A 114 9.26 18.51 -7.03
CA SER A 114 9.99 18.60 -8.28
C SER A 114 11.51 18.61 -8.09
N HIS A 115 11.99 19.27 -7.05
CA HIS A 115 13.41 19.35 -6.72
C HIS A 115 13.99 18.10 -6.03
N ARG A 116 13.14 17.20 -5.52
CA ARG A 116 13.55 15.95 -4.84
C ARG A 116 14.64 16.16 -3.79
N ASN A 117 14.52 17.21 -2.98
CA ASN A 117 15.58 17.69 -2.08
C ASN A 117 15.30 17.43 -0.58
N SER A 118 14.30 16.63 -0.24
CA SER A 118 14.11 16.18 1.14
C SER A 118 15.29 15.29 1.57
N PRO A 119 15.69 15.32 2.84
CA PRO A 119 16.72 14.43 3.37
C PRO A 119 16.28 12.96 3.48
N PHE A 120 15.09 12.62 3.02
CA PHE A 120 14.51 11.30 3.12
C PHE A 120 14.24 10.67 1.75
N ALA A 121 14.30 9.34 1.73
CA ALA A 121 13.92 8.47 0.63
C ALA A 121 12.87 7.48 1.13
N ASN A 122 11.71 7.41 0.51
CA ASN A 122 10.67 6.50 0.95
C ASN A 122 10.09 5.66 -0.18
N SER A 123 9.54 4.49 0.17
CA SER A 123 8.92 3.56 -0.78
C SER A 123 7.86 2.72 -0.09
N GLY A 124 6.76 2.43 -0.77
CA GLY A 124 5.89 1.34 -0.38
C GLY A 124 6.65 0.02 -0.46
N MET A 125 6.60 -0.79 0.59
CA MET A 125 7.11 -2.15 0.66
C MET A 125 5.92 -3.07 0.79
N VAL A 126 5.61 -3.78 -0.28
CA VAL A 126 4.33 -4.49 -0.42
C VAL A 126 4.52 -5.96 -0.76
N VAL A 127 3.53 -6.74 -0.36
CA VAL A 127 3.41 -8.18 -0.63
C VAL A 127 2.28 -8.39 -1.62
N GLU A 128 2.52 -9.21 -2.63
CA GLU A 128 1.48 -9.69 -3.54
C GLU A 128 0.41 -10.47 -2.77
N ILE A 129 -0.85 -10.11 -3.00
CA ILE A 129 -2.04 -10.77 -2.45
C ILE A 129 -2.90 -11.22 -3.61
N ARG A 130 -3.16 -12.50 -3.70
CA ARG A 130 -4.02 -13.10 -4.72
C ARG A 130 -5.41 -13.37 -4.14
N PRO A 131 -6.45 -13.50 -4.98
CA PRO A 131 -7.79 -13.80 -4.50
C PRO A 131 -7.88 -15.05 -3.60
N GLU A 132 -7.10 -16.09 -3.90
CA GLU A 132 -7.04 -17.30 -3.07
C GLU A 132 -6.45 -17.06 -1.68
N ASP A 133 -5.56 -16.09 -1.51
CA ASP A 133 -4.99 -15.75 -0.20
C ASP A 133 -6.04 -15.11 0.71
N LEU A 134 -6.97 -14.34 0.12
CA LEU A 134 -8.03 -13.67 0.86
C LEU A 134 -8.95 -14.65 1.61
N ILE A 135 -9.14 -15.86 1.09
CA ILE A 135 -9.95 -16.88 1.73
C ILE A 135 -9.38 -17.24 3.11
N ASN A 136 -8.07 -17.43 3.19
CA ASN A 136 -7.39 -17.77 4.44
C ASN A 136 -7.21 -16.55 5.35
N MET A 137 -6.86 -15.39 4.77
CA MET A 137 -6.65 -14.15 5.51
C MET A 137 -7.92 -13.64 6.18
N VAL A 138 -9.08 -13.78 5.52
CA VAL A 138 -10.38 -13.38 6.09
C VAL A 138 -10.75 -14.22 7.32
N GLN A 139 -10.27 -15.45 7.43
CA GLN A 139 -10.48 -16.28 8.63
C GLN A 139 -9.73 -15.74 9.87
N GLU A 140 -8.62 -15.04 9.69
CA GLU A 140 -7.88 -14.40 10.78
C GLU A 140 -8.69 -13.24 11.40
N PHE A 141 -9.66 -12.68 10.65
CA PHE A 141 -10.48 -11.52 11.05
C PHE A 141 -11.92 -11.87 11.37
N ARG A 142 -12.16 -13.02 12.00
CA ARG A 142 -13.49 -13.44 12.44
C ARG A 142 -14.12 -12.36 13.35
N GLY A 143 -15.36 -11.97 13.02
CA GLY A 143 -16.10 -10.94 13.76
C GLY A 143 -15.85 -9.49 13.30
N SER A 144 -14.99 -9.25 12.30
CA SER A 144 -14.72 -7.90 11.77
C SER A 144 -15.69 -7.45 10.67
N GLY A 145 -16.67 -8.28 10.28
CA GLY A 145 -17.58 -8.01 9.14
C GLY A 145 -16.97 -8.28 7.75
N VAL A 146 -15.64 -8.52 7.66
CA VAL A 146 -14.95 -8.81 6.40
C VAL A 146 -15.47 -10.10 5.74
N GLN A 147 -15.89 -11.08 6.53
CA GLN A 147 -16.37 -12.38 6.03
C GLN A 147 -17.69 -12.29 5.28
N GLU A 148 -18.55 -11.34 5.63
CA GLU A 148 -19.89 -11.16 5.09
C GLU A 148 -19.88 -10.36 3.78
N CYS A 149 -18.77 -9.70 3.47
CA CYS A 149 -18.63 -8.88 2.27
C CYS A 149 -18.46 -9.77 1.03
N LYS A 150 -19.21 -9.46 -0.04
CA LYS A 150 -19.07 -10.12 -1.34
C LYS A 150 -17.70 -9.85 -1.99
N LEU A 151 -17.15 -8.65 -1.79
CA LEU A 151 -15.82 -8.22 -2.27
C LEU A 151 -14.83 -8.30 -1.12
N LYS A 152 -14.25 -9.48 -0.93
CA LYS A 152 -13.33 -9.77 0.19
C LYS A 152 -12.08 -8.92 0.16
N GLY A 153 -11.52 -8.67 -1.03
CA GLY A 153 -10.35 -7.84 -1.20
C GLY A 153 -10.57 -6.40 -0.76
N LEU A 154 -11.74 -5.82 -1.09
CA LEU A 154 -12.11 -4.47 -0.67
C LEU A 154 -12.31 -4.39 0.84
N ALA A 155 -13.06 -5.33 1.41
CA ALA A 155 -13.31 -5.39 2.85
C ALA A 155 -12.01 -5.61 3.64
N PHE A 156 -11.10 -6.44 3.13
CA PHE A 156 -9.79 -6.65 3.72
C PHE A 156 -8.93 -5.37 3.72
N GLN A 157 -8.91 -4.61 2.61
CA GLN A 157 -8.25 -3.31 2.56
C GLN A 157 -8.78 -2.35 3.62
N GLN A 158 -10.09 -2.22 3.73
CA GLN A 158 -10.74 -1.35 4.73
C GLN A 158 -10.42 -1.78 6.16
N HIS A 159 -10.43 -3.09 6.42
CA HIS A 159 -10.10 -3.61 7.73
C HIS A 159 -8.64 -3.30 8.13
N LEU A 160 -7.69 -3.47 7.21
CA LEU A 160 -6.29 -3.18 7.45
C LEU A 160 -6.04 -1.68 7.71
N GLU A 161 -6.76 -0.81 7.00
CA GLU A 161 -6.74 0.64 7.23
C GLU A 161 -7.27 1.01 8.63
N HIS A 162 -8.34 0.33 9.04
CA HIS A 162 -8.92 0.53 10.35
C HIS A 162 -8.00 0.03 11.48
N LEU A 163 -7.36 -1.13 11.31
CA LEU A 163 -6.34 -1.62 12.24
C LEU A 163 -5.19 -0.62 12.38
N ALA A 164 -4.69 -0.08 11.26
CA ALA A 164 -3.65 0.93 11.30
C ALA A 164 -4.10 2.20 12.06
N TYR A 165 -5.35 2.63 11.89
CA TYR A 165 -5.91 3.73 12.65
C TYR A 165 -5.96 3.43 14.15
N GLN A 166 -6.42 2.24 14.53
CA GLN A 166 -6.50 1.83 15.95
C GLN A 166 -5.11 1.78 16.62
N HIS A 167 -4.11 1.32 15.88
CA HIS A 167 -2.73 1.18 16.35
C HIS A 167 -1.88 2.46 16.23
N GLY A 168 -2.40 3.50 15.60
CA GLY A 168 -1.77 4.83 15.54
C GLY A 168 -1.99 5.68 16.78
N GLY A 169 -2.94 5.29 17.67
CA GLY A 169 -3.19 5.91 18.97
C GLY A 169 -4.07 7.15 18.94
N GLU A 170 -3.93 8.05 17.96
CA GLU A 170 -4.73 9.28 17.81
C GLU A 170 -5.14 9.51 16.35
N PRO A 171 -6.20 10.32 16.11
CA PRO A 171 -6.57 10.68 14.76
C PRO A 171 -5.40 11.38 14.05
N SER A 172 -4.94 10.82 12.95
CA SER A 172 -3.85 11.29 12.08
C SER A 172 -2.45 10.76 12.40
N LEU A 173 -2.16 10.20 13.57
CA LEU A 173 -0.89 9.52 13.80
C LEU A 173 -0.81 8.22 13.00
N ALA A 174 0.37 7.93 12.45
CA ALA A 174 0.62 6.66 11.79
C ALA A 174 1.31 5.69 12.75
N PRO A 175 0.84 4.41 12.84
CA PRO A 175 1.57 3.39 13.58
C PRO A 175 2.91 3.14 12.91
N ALA A 176 3.99 3.15 13.68
CA ALA A 176 5.34 3.07 13.15
C ALA A 176 6.25 2.15 13.98
N GLN A 177 7.22 1.55 13.30
CA GLN A 177 8.24 0.70 13.93
C GLN A 177 9.58 0.90 13.21
N ARG A 178 10.71 0.88 13.95
CA ARG A 178 12.01 0.84 13.28
C ARG A 178 12.11 -0.38 12.38
N LEU A 179 12.68 -0.21 11.21
CA LEU A 179 12.83 -1.30 10.25
C LEU A 179 13.52 -2.53 10.85
N LYS A 180 14.61 -2.32 11.59
CA LYS A 180 15.35 -3.42 12.22
C LYS A 180 14.54 -4.11 13.32
N ASP A 181 13.84 -3.34 14.16
CA ASP A 181 12.99 -3.87 15.22
C ASP A 181 11.80 -4.68 14.66
N PHE A 182 11.20 -4.22 13.57
CA PHE A 182 10.17 -4.97 12.84
C PHE A 182 10.67 -6.32 12.36
N VAL A 183 11.86 -6.36 11.75
CA VAL A 183 12.45 -7.60 11.23
C VAL A 183 12.85 -8.56 12.35
N GLU A 184 13.26 -8.04 13.49
CA GLU A 184 13.67 -8.81 14.67
C GLU A 184 12.51 -9.12 15.64
N GLY A 185 11.31 -8.60 15.40
CA GLY A 185 10.14 -8.82 16.25
C GLY A 185 10.26 -8.13 17.61
N ARG A 186 10.69 -6.87 17.66
CA ARG A 186 10.93 -6.12 18.91
C ARG A 186 10.18 -4.80 18.92
N GLN A 187 9.77 -4.36 20.10
CA GLN A 187 9.23 -3.01 20.32
C GLN A 187 10.31 -1.96 20.08
N SER A 188 9.98 -0.93 19.30
CA SER A 188 10.85 0.24 19.15
C SER A 188 10.74 1.15 20.36
N LYS A 189 11.86 1.33 21.08
CA LYS A 189 11.91 2.23 22.26
C LYS A 189 11.86 3.71 21.86
N SER A 190 12.25 4.02 20.64
CA SER A 190 12.21 5.36 20.04
C SER A 190 12.13 5.22 18.53
N LEU A 191 11.55 6.19 17.85
CA LEU A 191 11.48 6.24 16.39
C LEU A 191 12.51 7.24 15.85
N PRO A 192 13.11 6.99 14.68
CA PRO A 192 13.98 7.96 14.02
C PRO A 192 13.16 9.14 13.48
N ALA A 193 13.83 10.21 13.06
CA ALA A 193 13.20 11.30 12.33
C ALA A 193 12.51 10.77 11.07
N CYS A 194 11.35 11.33 10.74
CA CYS A 194 10.54 10.95 9.59
C CYS A 194 9.90 12.18 8.95
N SER A 195 9.64 12.09 7.66
CA SER A 195 9.00 13.16 6.89
C SER A 195 7.49 13.25 7.08
N TYR A 196 6.86 12.30 7.74
CA TYR A 196 5.41 12.27 7.94
C TYR A 196 4.97 13.33 8.95
N LEU A 197 4.41 14.44 8.44
CA LEU A 197 4.08 15.62 9.24
C LEU A 197 3.03 15.40 10.34
N PRO A 198 1.99 14.58 10.16
CA PRO A 198 1.00 14.39 11.23
C PRO A 198 1.57 13.72 12.48
N GLY A 199 2.71 13.04 12.37
CA GLY A 199 3.36 12.36 13.49
C GLY A 199 3.16 10.85 13.48
N MET A 200 3.95 10.18 14.32
CA MET A 200 4.00 8.72 14.41
C MET A 200 3.83 8.26 15.85
N ASP A 201 3.19 7.11 16.04
CA ASP A 201 3.21 6.40 17.32
C ASP A 201 3.93 5.06 17.19
N SER A 202 4.69 4.70 18.26
CA SER A 202 5.45 3.44 18.28
C SER A 202 4.50 2.26 18.46
N SER A 203 4.40 1.43 17.43
CA SER A 203 3.48 0.30 17.37
C SER A 203 4.19 -0.97 16.87
N ARG A 204 3.75 -2.13 17.34
CA ARG A 204 4.26 -3.45 16.93
C ARG A 204 3.63 -3.88 15.61
N LEU A 205 4.06 -3.24 14.48
CA LEU A 205 3.58 -3.61 13.14
C LEU A 205 3.73 -5.11 12.87
N ASP A 206 4.78 -5.72 13.40
CA ASP A 206 5.07 -7.16 13.27
C ASP A 206 4.06 -8.06 13.99
N GLU A 207 3.29 -7.54 14.93
CA GLU A 207 2.26 -8.30 15.68
C GLU A 207 0.87 -8.19 15.04
N TRP A 208 0.45 -6.98 14.67
CA TRP A 208 -0.92 -6.78 14.19
C TRP A 208 -1.07 -6.85 12.67
N LEU A 209 0.01 -6.68 11.90
CA LEU A 209 -0.09 -6.96 10.46
C LEU A 209 -0.41 -8.44 10.25
N PRO A 210 -1.31 -8.76 9.28
CA PRO A 210 -1.60 -10.15 8.95
C PRO A 210 -0.33 -10.93 8.71
N ALA A 211 -0.26 -12.15 9.27
CA ALA A 211 0.94 -12.99 9.20
C ALA A 211 1.42 -13.23 7.76
N HIS A 212 0.47 -13.30 6.81
CA HIS A 212 0.75 -13.37 5.37
C HIS A 212 1.59 -12.19 4.87
N ILE A 213 1.33 -10.98 5.36
CA ILE A 213 2.04 -9.76 4.99
C ILE A 213 3.30 -9.59 5.85
N GLY A 214 3.16 -9.61 7.17
CA GLY A 214 4.23 -9.27 8.11
C GLY A 214 5.46 -10.18 7.96
N LYS A 215 5.28 -11.50 7.95
CA LYS A 215 6.38 -12.46 7.83
C LYS A 215 7.10 -12.39 6.47
N ARG A 216 6.34 -12.15 5.39
CA ARG A 216 6.94 -11.99 4.06
C ARG A 216 7.74 -10.70 3.95
N LEU A 217 7.24 -9.59 4.52
CA LEU A 217 8.01 -8.35 4.59
C LEU A 217 9.29 -8.51 5.40
N GLN A 218 9.23 -9.16 6.57
CA GLN A 218 10.43 -9.44 7.38
C GLN A 218 11.49 -10.21 6.60
N GLN A 219 11.10 -11.25 5.85
CA GLN A 219 12.02 -11.98 5.01
C GLN A 219 12.50 -11.15 3.82
N GLY A 220 11.61 -10.43 3.17
CA GLY A 220 11.94 -9.53 2.05
C GLY A 220 12.99 -8.48 2.43
N PHE A 221 12.86 -7.86 3.61
CA PHE A 221 13.86 -6.90 4.11
C PHE A 221 15.23 -7.56 4.36
N ARG A 222 15.28 -8.80 4.84
CA ARG A 222 16.54 -9.54 4.96
C ARG A 222 17.17 -9.80 3.60
N ASP A 223 16.36 -10.13 2.59
CA ASP A 223 16.82 -10.36 1.22
C ASP A 223 17.35 -9.06 0.58
N PHE A 224 16.68 -7.95 0.82
CA PHE A 224 17.13 -6.63 0.35
C PHE A 224 18.44 -6.20 1.02
N ASP A 225 18.63 -6.48 2.31
CA ASP A 225 19.89 -6.19 3.00
C ASP A 225 21.04 -7.09 2.49
N ARG A 226 20.76 -8.34 2.11
CA ARG A 226 21.78 -9.19 1.47
C ARG A 226 22.26 -8.63 0.14
N LYS A 227 21.35 -7.99 -0.62
CA LYS A 227 21.67 -7.37 -1.89
C LYS A 227 22.33 -5.99 -1.73
N TYR A 228 21.84 -5.22 -0.77
CA TYR A 228 22.31 -3.86 -0.48
C TYR A 228 22.64 -3.77 1.02
N ARG A 229 23.83 -4.21 1.38
CA ARG A 229 24.26 -4.32 2.79
C ARG A 229 24.17 -2.99 3.51
N GLY A 230 23.37 -2.93 4.57
CA GLY A 230 23.07 -1.71 5.33
C GLY A 230 21.67 -1.13 5.04
N PHE A 231 20.89 -1.75 4.13
CA PHE A 231 19.50 -1.37 3.90
C PHE A 231 18.65 -1.63 5.17
N LEU A 232 18.91 -2.74 5.86
CA LEU A 232 18.30 -3.08 7.15
C LEU A 232 19.02 -2.32 8.28
N THR A 233 18.52 -1.14 8.62
CA THR A 233 19.14 -0.20 9.57
C THR A 233 18.18 0.24 10.66
N ASN A 234 18.71 0.75 11.78
CA ASN A 234 17.96 1.45 12.84
C ASN A 234 17.56 2.88 12.46
N GLU A 235 18.14 3.44 11.40
CA GLU A 235 17.83 4.79 10.91
C GLU A 235 16.58 4.82 10.03
N ALA A 236 16.11 3.65 9.60
CA ALA A 236 14.90 3.53 8.81
C ALA A 236 13.67 3.25 9.68
N VAL A 237 12.54 3.75 9.24
CA VAL A 237 11.23 3.57 9.88
C VAL A 237 10.20 3.01 8.89
N LEU A 238 9.30 2.17 9.40
CA LEU A 238 8.13 1.67 8.71
C LEU A 238 6.88 2.34 9.25
N LEU A 239 5.99 2.77 8.37
CA LEU A 239 4.67 3.31 8.70
C LEU A 239 3.58 2.42 8.11
N GLY A 240 2.56 2.12 8.88
CA GLY A 240 1.36 1.38 8.43
C GLY A 240 0.25 2.35 8.00
N VAL A 241 -0.50 2.05 6.95
CA VAL A 241 -0.31 0.98 5.96
C VAL A 241 -0.20 1.57 4.55
N GLU A 242 0.55 0.90 3.69
CA GLU A 242 0.57 1.18 2.25
C GLU A 242 -0.36 0.18 1.55
N ARG A 243 -1.39 0.68 0.85
CA ARG A 243 -2.31 -0.17 0.09
C ARG A 243 -2.67 0.39 -1.29
N ARG A 244 -2.18 1.59 -1.61
CA ARG A 244 -2.51 2.29 -2.87
C ARG A 244 -1.69 1.80 -4.07
N SER A 245 -1.42 0.50 -4.15
CA SER A 245 -0.71 -0.12 -5.27
C SER A 245 -1.65 -0.45 -6.44
N SER A 246 -2.84 -1.02 -6.16
CA SER A 246 -3.84 -1.39 -7.16
C SER A 246 -5.22 -1.59 -6.51
N SER A 247 -6.27 -1.55 -7.34
CA SER A 247 -7.62 -1.92 -6.90
C SER A 247 -7.68 -3.41 -6.57
N ALA A 248 -8.32 -3.76 -5.46
CA ALA A 248 -8.68 -5.15 -5.14
C ALA A 248 -9.96 -5.62 -5.85
N VAL A 249 -10.56 -4.77 -6.67
CA VAL A 249 -11.80 -5.01 -7.41
C VAL A 249 -11.60 -4.77 -8.88
N ARG A 250 -12.23 -5.58 -9.72
CA ARG A 250 -12.37 -5.35 -11.14
C ARG A 250 -13.83 -5.48 -11.60
N VAL A 251 -14.16 -4.74 -12.64
CA VAL A 251 -15.36 -4.98 -13.45
C VAL A 251 -14.93 -5.88 -14.61
N PRO A 252 -15.46 -7.12 -14.75
CA PRO A 252 -15.11 -8.00 -15.86
C PRO A 252 -15.47 -7.37 -17.20
N ARG A 253 -14.60 -7.53 -18.20
CA ARG A 253 -14.72 -6.95 -19.54
C ARG A 253 -14.71 -8.02 -20.61
N ASN A 254 -15.38 -7.74 -21.73
CA ASN A 254 -15.28 -8.56 -22.93
C ASN A 254 -13.85 -8.56 -23.48
N LEU A 255 -13.46 -9.64 -24.16
CA LEU A 255 -12.15 -9.75 -24.82
C LEU A 255 -12.02 -8.83 -26.06
N GLY A 256 -13.14 -8.30 -26.57
CA GLY A 256 -13.20 -7.32 -27.67
C GLY A 256 -13.19 -5.87 -27.13
N PRO A 257 -14.16 -5.03 -27.52
CA PRO A 257 -14.29 -3.68 -26.95
C PRO A 257 -14.34 -3.76 -25.43
N PRO A 258 -13.64 -2.89 -24.69
CA PRO A 258 -13.46 -3.00 -23.23
C PRO A 258 -14.74 -2.63 -22.46
N GLN A 259 -15.87 -3.22 -22.82
CA GLN A 259 -17.18 -3.05 -22.21
C GLN A 259 -17.40 -4.08 -21.09
N SER A 260 -18.13 -3.71 -20.05
CA SER A 260 -18.59 -4.65 -19.02
C SER A 260 -19.38 -5.79 -19.64
N ILE A 261 -19.12 -7.03 -19.20
CA ILE A 261 -19.85 -8.21 -19.70
C ILE A 261 -21.32 -8.26 -19.29
N CYS A 262 -21.69 -7.54 -18.23
CA CYS A 262 -23.05 -7.57 -17.67
C CYS A 262 -23.79 -6.24 -17.76
N THR A 263 -23.11 -5.15 -18.09
CA THR A 263 -23.72 -3.82 -18.13
C THR A 263 -23.43 -3.15 -19.46
N LEU A 264 -24.44 -3.12 -20.33
CA LEU A 264 -24.34 -2.52 -21.66
C LEU A 264 -24.02 -1.02 -21.56
N GLY A 265 -23.07 -0.55 -22.36
CA GLY A 265 -22.64 0.85 -22.38
C GLY A 265 -21.70 1.26 -21.27
N LEU A 266 -21.32 0.38 -20.34
CA LEU A 266 -20.34 0.65 -19.28
C LEU A 266 -18.93 0.21 -19.73
N TYR A 267 -17.99 1.16 -19.72
CA TYR A 267 -16.57 0.98 -20.08
C TYR A 267 -15.69 1.24 -18.84
N PRO A 268 -15.34 0.20 -18.08
CA PRO A 268 -14.53 0.32 -16.87
C PRO A 268 -13.03 0.41 -17.12
#